data_2f89d0d94b416c52fcc278077c6002c5
#
_entry.id   2f89d0d94b416c52fcc278077c6002c5
#
_cell.length_a   1.000
_cell.length_b   1.000
_cell.length_c   1.000
_cell.angle_alpha   90.00
_cell.angle_beta   90.00
_cell.angle_gamma   90.00
#
_symmetry.space_group_name_H-M   'P 1'
#
loop_
_entity.id
_entity.type
_entity.pdbx_description
1 polymer ?
#
loop_
_entity_poly.entity_id
_entity_poly.type
_entity_poly.pdbx_seq_one_letter_code
_entity_poly.pdbx_strand_id
1 'polypeptide(L)'
;PVVLDADGLNLLSRLKLRSGIPRKMVITPHPGEAARLLNKRVNEIQQDRFKSVTALEKKLGSVSVLKGSGSLVCYKKSGKQEIGVCSAGNPGMAKGGMGDVLAGLIGSFLSQGLSLVEATEAAVDLHSKAADIAFLELGLAIVPTDIIHNIRYFLK
;
A
#
# COMPACT_ATOMS: atom_id res chain seq x y z
N PRO A 1 -12.72 -1.70 -10.06
CA PRO A 1 -11.73 -1.11 -9.18
C PRO A 1 -10.37 -0.95 -9.88
N VAL A 2 -9.56 0.00 -9.40
CA VAL A 2 -8.22 0.27 -9.92
C VAL A 2 -7.23 0.27 -8.76
N VAL A 3 -6.06 -0.36 -8.96
CA VAL A 3 -4.91 -0.24 -8.06
C VAL A 3 -3.88 0.63 -8.76
N LEU A 4 -3.46 1.73 -8.14
CA LEU A 4 -2.44 2.65 -8.64
C LEU A 4 -1.20 2.59 -7.76
N ASP A 5 -0.04 2.29 -8.39
CA ASP A 5 1.27 2.31 -7.77
C ASP A 5 2.30 2.97 -8.71
N ALA A 6 3.48 3.21 -8.24
CA ALA A 6 4.67 3.63 -8.98
C ALA A 6 4.39 4.75 -10.00
N ASP A 7 4.58 4.48 -11.29
CA ASP A 7 4.40 5.47 -12.35
C ASP A 7 2.97 5.99 -12.47
N GLY A 8 1.97 5.16 -12.14
CA GLY A 8 0.57 5.60 -12.07
C GLY A 8 0.39 6.73 -11.05
N LEU A 9 1.03 6.63 -9.86
CA LEU A 9 1.01 7.67 -8.83
C LEU A 9 1.82 8.91 -9.26
N ASN A 10 2.94 8.72 -9.95
CA ASN A 10 3.74 9.82 -10.49
C ASN A 10 2.96 10.63 -11.54
N LEU A 11 2.26 9.95 -12.45
CA LEU A 11 1.37 10.59 -13.41
C LEU A 11 0.23 11.33 -12.72
N LEU A 12 -0.44 10.67 -11.76
CA LEU A 12 -1.53 11.27 -10.98
C LEU A 12 -1.07 12.54 -10.25
N SER A 13 0.14 12.58 -9.72
CA SER A 13 0.69 13.75 -9.03
C SER A 13 0.89 14.97 -9.95
N ARG A 14 1.14 14.74 -11.26
CA ARG A 14 1.35 15.79 -12.27
C ARG A 14 0.05 16.28 -12.90
N LEU A 15 -0.98 15.42 -12.91
CA LEU A 15 -2.26 15.75 -13.49
C LEU A 15 -3.04 16.67 -12.52
N LYS A 16 -3.45 17.85 -13.00
CA LYS A 16 -4.39 18.74 -12.28
C LYS A 16 -5.82 18.22 -12.45
N LEU A 17 -6.04 16.94 -12.09
CA LEU A 17 -7.35 16.32 -12.23
C LEU A 17 -8.35 16.97 -11.27
N ARG A 18 -9.31 17.70 -11.85
CA ARG A 18 -10.50 18.17 -11.12
C ARG A 18 -11.67 17.18 -11.22
N SER A 19 -11.58 16.21 -12.14
CA SER A 19 -12.60 15.20 -12.40
C SER A 19 -11.96 13.98 -13.06
N GLY A 20 -12.66 12.84 -13.08
CA GLY A 20 -12.20 11.61 -13.76
C GLY A 20 -11.37 10.67 -12.91
N ILE A 21 -11.19 10.96 -11.61
CA ILE A 21 -10.56 10.00 -10.67
C ILE A 21 -11.54 8.85 -10.44
N PRO A 22 -11.12 7.58 -10.61
CA PRO A 22 -12.00 6.44 -10.36
C PRO A 22 -12.52 6.43 -8.93
N ARG A 23 -13.84 6.25 -8.75
CA ARG A 23 -14.44 6.18 -7.41
C ARG A 23 -14.03 4.94 -6.62
N LYS A 24 -13.65 3.86 -7.31
CA LYS A 24 -13.20 2.59 -6.70
C LYS A 24 -11.70 2.44 -6.96
N MET A 25 -10.89 3.03 -6.10
CA MET A 25 -9.44 3.08 -6.28
C MET A 25 -8.71 2.77 -4.97
N VAL A 26 -7.61 2.02 -5.09
CA VAL A 26 -6.59 1.84 -4.06
C VAL A 26 -5.31 2.48 -4.55
N ILE A 27 -4.64 3.23 -3.69
CA ILE A 27 -3.31 3.78 -3.97
C ILE A 27 -2.30 3.25 -2.96
N THR A 28 -1.06 2.97 -3.41
CA THR A 28 -0.03 2.33 -2.59
C THR A 28 1.28 3.13 -2.54
N PRO A 29 1.26 4.44 -2.24
CA PRO A 29 2.46 5.25 -2.27
C PRO A 29 3.49 4.86 -1.19
N HIS A 30 4.77 4.83 -1.56
CA HIS A 30 5.85 4.98 -0.61
C HIS A 30 6.01 6.47 -0.22
N PRO A 31 6.80 6.83 0.84
CA PRO A 31 6.88 8.23 1.31
C PRO A 31 7.25 9.26 0.24
N GLY A 32 8.09 8.90 -0.73
CA GLY A 32 8.45 9.81 -1.82
C GLY A 32 7.29 10.07 -2.81
N GLU A 33 6.48 9.07 -3.11
CA GLU A 33 5.27 9.20 -3.93
C GLU A 33 4.19 10.00 -3.19
N ALA A 34 4.01 9.72 -1.91
CA ALA A 34 3.11 10.48 -1.04
C ALA A 34 3.47 11.96 -0.97
N ALA A 35 4.77 12.27 -0.89
CA ALA A 35 5.29 13.64 -0.89
C ALA A 35 4.91 14.36 -2.20
N ARG A 36 5.09 13.73 -3.35
CA ARG A 36 4.67 14.30 -4.66
C ARG A 36 3.16 14.50 -4.73
N LEU A 37 2.38 13.49 -4.33
CA LEU A 37 0.92 13.57 -4.33
C LEU A 37 0.39 14.69 -3.43
N LEU A 38 1.01 14.92 -2.28
CA LEU A 38 0.58 15.94 -1.31
C LEU A 38 1.27 17.31 -1.50
N ASN A 39 2.22 17.41 -2.43
CA ASN A 39 3.09 18.58 -2.61
C ASN A 39 3.80 18.96 -1.31
N LYS A 40 4.48 17.98 -0.71
CA LYS A 40 5.24 18.08 0.54
C LYS A 40 6.64 17.51 0.37
N ARG A 41 7.51 17.73 1.36
CA ARG A 41 8.82 17.07 1.46
C ARG A 41 8.65 15.69 2.11
N VAL A 42 9.55 14.76 1.80
CA VAL A 42 9.52 13.39 2.33
C VAL A 42 9.62 13.37 3.86
N ASN A 43 10.43 14.24 4.44
CA ASN A 43 10.55 14.35 5.90
C ASN A 43 9.23 14.77 6.57
N GLU A 44 8.44 15.64 5.95
CA GLU A 44 7.13 16.03 6.47
C GLU A 44 6.13 14.86 6.46
N ILE A 45 6.22 13.98 5.44
CA ILE A 45 5.43 12.75 5.40
C ILE A 45 5.81 11.83 6.54
N GLN A 46 7.12 11.67 6.79
CA GLN A 46 7.64 10.76 7.81
C GLN A 46 7.47 11.26 9.24
N GLN A 47 7.45 12.58 9.46
CA GLN A 47 7.22 13.19 10.78
C GLN A 47 5.83 12.86 11.33
N ASP A 48 4.81 12.79 10.45
CA ASP A 48 3.45 12.43 10.84
C ASP A 48 2.80 11.61 9.74
N ARG A 49 3.06 10.31 9.78
CA ARG A 49 2.56 9.33 8.80
C ARG A 49 1.04 9.18 8.87
N PHE A 50 0.46 9.27 10.07
CA PHE A 50 -1.00 9.18 10.26
C PHE A 50 -1.71 10.36 9.59
N LYS A 51 -1.23 11.57 9.82
CA LYS A 51 -1.75 12.77 9.14
C LYS A 51 -1.56 12.71 7.63
N SER A 52 -0.45 12.15 7.18
CA SER A 52 -0.11 12.04 5.76
C SER A 52 -1.03 11.05 5.03
N VAL A 53 -1.28 9.86 5.59
CA VAL A 53 -2.18 8.87 4.97
C VAL A 53 -3.64 9.37 4.97
N THR A 54 -4.04 10.04 6.05
CA THR A 54 -5.36 10.72 6.14
C THR A 54 -5.54 11.78 5.05
N ALA A 55 -4.48 12.57 4.80
CA ALA A 55 -4.52 13.60 3.75
C ALA A 55 -4.59 12.99 2.33
N LEU A 56 -3.95 11.84 2.09
CA LEU A 56 -4.05 11.11 0.83
C LEU A 56 -5.48 10.63 0.58
N GLU A 57 -6.10 9.97 1.57
CA GLU A 57 -7.49 9.52 1.48
C GLU A 57 -8.43 10.69 1.20
N LYS A 58 -8.32 11.79 1.96
CA LYS A 58 -9.15 12.99 1.76
C LYS A 58 -9.00 13.60 0.37
N LYS A 59 -7.76 13.65 -0.14
CA LYS A 59 -7.46 14.28 -1.44
C LYS A 59 -8.03 13.49 -2.61
N LEU A 60 -7.96 12.15 -2.53
CA LEU A 60 -8.23 11.27 -3.66
C LEU A 60 -9.54 10.47 -3.51
N GLY A 61 -10.12 10.42 -2.30
CA GLY A 61 -11.31 9.62 -2.03
C GLY A 61 -11.07 8.11 -2.24
N SER A 62 -9.83 7.63 -1.99
CA SER A 62 -9.38 6.27 -2.26
C SER A 62 -9.02 5.54 -0.97
N VAL A 63 -9.01 4.21 -0.99
CA VAL A 63 -8.25 3.47 0.03
C VAL A 63 -6.77 3.76 -0.21
N SER A 64 -6.07 4.24 0.82
CA SER A 64 -4.70 4.73 0.70
C SER A 64 -3.75 3.93 1.58
N VAL A 65 -2.74 3.31 0.98
CA VAL A 65 -1.67 2.58 1.68
C VAL A 65 -0.41 3.43 1.70
N LEU A 66 0.01 3.93 2.85
CA LEU A 66 1.33 4.56 3.00
C LEU A 66 2.35 3.50 3.39
N LYS A 67 3.12 3.04 2.38
CA LYS A 67 4.17 2.01 2.56
C LYS A 67 5.29 2.48 3.50
N GLY A 68 5.90 1.53 4.22
CA GLY A 68 7.06 1.76 5.10
C GLY A 68 7.03 0.89 6.35
N SER A 69 7.94 1.11 7.29
CA SER A 69 7.90 0.43 8.60
C SER A 69 6.59 0.74 9.30
N GLY A 70 5.75 -0.27 9.55
CA GLY A 70 4.36 -0.07 9.95
C GLY A 70 3.54 0.55 8.81
N SER A 71 3.28 -0.19 7.73
CA SER A 71 2.43 0.30 6.64
C SER A 71 1.04 0.68 7.15
N LEU A 72 0.53 1.85 6.72
CA LEU A 72 -0.75 2.38 7.14
C LEU A 72 -1.78 2.24 6.02
N VAL A 73 -2.97 1.75 6.34
CA VAL A 73 -4.11 1.67 5.41
C VAL A 73 -5.20 2.61 5.90
N CYS A 74 -5.48 3.68 5.15
CA CYS A 74 -6.52 4.65 5.48
C CYS A 74 -7.69 4.56 4.50
N TYR A 75 -8.88 4.57 5.05
CA TYR A 75 -10.14 4.51 4.29
C TYR A 75 -11.27 5.24 5.02
N LYS A 76 -12.36 5.46 4.32
CA LYS A 76 -13.57 6.06 4.90
C LYS A 76 -14.63 5.00 5.16
N LYS A 77 -15.12 4.91 6.41
CA LYS A 77 -16.20 4.02 6.83
C LYS A 77 -17.25 4.81 7.59
N SER A 78 -18.50 4.71 7.16
CA SER A 78 -19.62 5.43 7.79
C SER A 78 -19.36 6.94 7.99
N GLY A 79 -18.70 7.58 7.03
CA GLY A 79 -18.38 9.01 7.08
C GLY A 79 -17.14 9.40 7.88
N LYS A 80 -16.55 8.47 8.65
CA LYS A 80 -15.32 8.66 9.44
C LYS A 80 -14.12 8.02 8.76
N GLN A 81 -12.94 8.58 8.97
CA GLN A 81 -11.69 7.95 8.55
C GLN A 81 -11.24 6.92 9.59
N GLU A 82 -10.88 5.74 9.11
CA GLU A 82 -10.26 4.67 9.89
C GLU A 82 -8.87 4.39 9.34
N ILE A 83 -7.95 3.98 10.22
CA ILE A 83 -6.57 3.65 9.85
C ILE A 83 -6.21 2.30 10.45
N GLY A 84 -5.92 1.34 9.56
CA GLY A 84 -5.26 0.08 9.90
C GLY A 84 -3.75 0.26 9.94
N VAL A 85 -3.09 -0.42 10.89
CA VAL A 85 -1.63 -0.44 11.02
C VAL A 85 -1.14 -1.86 10.86
N CYS A 86 -0.30 -2.10 9.85
CA CYS A 86 0.37 -3.39 9.71
C CYS A 86 1.64 -3.41 10.56
N SER A 87 1.66 -4.29 11.56
CA SER A 87 2.80 -4.47 12.47
C SER A 87 3.81 -5.52 11.99
N ALA A 88 3.47 -6.30 10.96
CA ALA A 88 4.36 -7.27 10.32
C ALA A 88 5.25 -6.60 9.28
N GLY A 89 6.29 -7.32 8.86
CA GLY A 89 7.26 -6.87 7.87
C GLY A 89 8.64 -6.59 8.47
N ASN A 90 9.64 -6.59 7.62
CA ASN A 90 11.05 -6.54 8.01
C ASN A 90 11.87 -5.65 7.06
N PRO A 91 13.09 -5.26 7.44
CA PRO A 91 13.94 -4.39 6.60
C PRO A 91 14.32 -4.96 5.23
N GLY A 92 14.31 -6.29 5.06
CA GLY A 92 14.57 -6.95 3.78
C GLY A 92 13.57 -6.58 2.68
N MET A 93 12.39 -6.09 3.07
CA MET A 93 11.36 -5.62 2.14
C MET A 93 11.69 -4.26 1.47
N ALA A 94 12.76 -3.58 1.87
CA ALA A 94 13.16 -2.30 1.30
C ALA A 94 13.89 -2.48 -0.06
N LYS A 95 13.27 -3.18 -1.00
CA LYS A 95 13.83 -3.50 -2.33
C LYS A 95 12.82 -3.23 -3.45
N GLY A 96 13.34 -3.05 -4.67
CA GLY A 96 12.52 -2.97 -5.87
C GLY A 96 11.70 -4.26 -6.08
N GLY A 97 10.48 -4.11 -6.63
CA GLY A 97 9.56 -5.21 -6.89
C GLY A 97 8.67 -5.63 -5.72
N MET A 98 9.01 -5.26 -4.48
CA MET A 98 8.16 -5.57 -3.32
C MET A 98 6.78 -4.89 -3.42
N GLY A 99 6.76 -3.65 -3.92
CA GLY A 99 5.51 -2.91 -4.20
C GLY A 99 4.66 -3.58 -5.28
N ASP A 100 5.29 -4.13 -6.32
CA ASP A 100 4.59 -4.81 -7.41
C ASP A 100 3.85 -6.05 -6.91
N VAL A 101 4.49 -6.83 -6.01
CA VAL A 101 3.85 -7.99 -5.36
C VAL A 101 2.64 -7.53 -4.55
N LEU A 102 2.76 -6.47 -3.76
CA LEU A 102 1.64 -5.92 -2.99
C LEU A 102 0.49 -5.47 -3.90
N ALA A 103 0.79 -4.71 -4.95
CA ALA A 103 -0.20 -4.24 -5.90
C ALA A 103 -0.91 -5.41 -6.61
N GLY A 104 -0.15 -6.45 -6.98
CA GLY A 104 -0.69 -7.69 -7.55
C GLY A 104 -1.60 -8.44 -6.60
N LEU A 105 -1.25 -8.54 -5.32
CA LEU A 105 -2.09 -9.16 -4.29
C LEU A 105 -3.42 -8.42 -4.09
N ILE A 106 -3.35 -7.08 -3.98
CA ILE A 106 -4.57 -6.27 -3.88
C ILE A 106 -5.47 -6.50 -5.10
N GLY A 107 -4.89 -6.47 -6.31
CA GLY A 107 -5.62 -6.72 -7.55
C GLY A 107 -6.26 -8.11 -7.59
N SER A 108 -5.54 -9.13 -7.13
CA SER A 108 -6.03 -10.51 -7.03
C SER A 108 -7.24 -10.62 -6.10
N PHE A 109 -7.16 -10.05 -4.89
CA PHE A 109 -8.28 -10.10 -3.95
C PHE A 109 -9.50 -9.30 -4.43
N LEU A 110 -9.27 -8.16 -5.08
CA LEU A 110 -10.36 -7.40 -5.71
C LEU A 110 -11.05 -8.19 -6.82
N SER A 111 -10.30 -8.97 -7.61
CA SER A 111 -10.86 -9.82 -8.67
C SER A 111 -11.68 -10.98 -8.12
N GLN A 112 -11.43 -11.41 -6.89
CA GLN A 112 -12.17 -12.43 -6.16
C GLN A 112 -13.43 -11.87 -5.46
N GLY A 113 -13.70 -10.58 -5.58
CA GLY A 113 -14.93 -9.96 -5.08
C GLY A 113 -14.82 -9.33 -3.69
N LEU A 114 -13.63 -9.28 -3.08
CA LEU A 114 -13.45 -8.55 -1.81
C LEU A 114 -13.67 -7.05 -2.03
N SER A 115 -14.17 -6.36 -1.01
CA SER A 115 -14.25 -4.90 -1.02
C SER A 115 -12.85 -4.26 -1.10
N LEU A 116 -12.78 -2.97 -1.46
CA LEU A 116 -11.50 -2.24 -1.53
C LEU A 116 -10.73 -2.30 -0.20
N VAL A 117 -11.44 -2.21 0.92
CA VAL A 117 -10.82 -2.21 2.26
C VAL A 117 -10.32 -3.61 2.59
N GLU A 118 -11.19 -4.63 2.52
CA GLU A 118 -10.83 -6.02 2.83
C GLU A 118 -9.66 -6.51 1.96
N ALA A 119 -9.72 -6.27 0.64
CA ALA A 119 -8.65 -6.63 -0.28
C ALA A 119 -7.32 -5.96 0.08
N THR A 120 -7.38 -4.69 0.47
CA THR A 120 -6.16 -3.92 0.80
C THR A 120 -5.55 -4.37 2.12
N GLU A 121 -6.37 -4.49 3.18
CA GLU A 121 -5.89 -4.90 4.51
C GLU A 121 -5.35 -6.33 4.48
N ALA A 122 -6.09 -7.26 3.86
CA ALA A 122 -5.65 -8.64 3.70
C ALA A 122 -4.34 -8.74 2.89
N ALA A 123 -4.21 -7.99 1.80
CA ALA A 123 -3.00 -8.00 0.98
C ALA A 123 -1.79 -7.43 1.73
N VAL A 124 -1.95 -6.33 2.47
CA VAL A 124 -0.87 -5.72 3.25
C VAL A 124 -0.39 -6.67 4.35
N ASP A 125 -1.31 -7.31 5.07
CA ASP A 125 -1.00 -8.26 6.14
C ASP A 125 -0.31 -9.51 5.58
N LEU A 126 -0.90 -10.13 4.54
CA LEU A 126 -0.37 -11.33 3.91
C LEU A 126 1.02 -11.10 3.30
N HIS A 127 1.21 -10.00 2.58
CA HIS A 127 2.49 -9.61 1.99
C HIS A 127 3.58 -9.47 3.04
N SER A 128 3.28 -8.81 4.15
CA SER A 128 4.23 -8.57 5.24
C SER A 128 4.56 -9.86 5.99
N LYS A 129 3.57 -10.69 6.31
CA LYS A 129 3.78 -11.98 6.98
C LYS A 129 4.55 -12.98 6.10
N ALA A 130 4.27 -13.04 4.81
CA ALA A 130 5.02 -13.87 3.87
C ALA A 130 6.49 -13.42 3.77
N ALA A 131 6.74 -12.11 3.83
CA ALA A 131 8.09 -11.57 3.89
C ALA A 131 8.81 -11.91 5.20
N ASP A 132 8.10 -11.95 6.33
CA ASP A 132 8.67 -12.33 7.62
C ASP A 132 9.09 -13.80 7.63
N ILE A 133 8.31 -14.70 7.01
CA ILE A 133 8.73 -16.11 6.83
C ILE A 133 10.00 -16.19 5.98
N ALA A 134 10.04 -15.49 4.84
CA ALA A 134 11.23 -15.47 3.99
C ALA A 134 12.46 -14.93 4.74
N PHE A 135 12.27 -13.93 5.58
CA PHE A 135 13.34 -13.29 6.33
C PHE A 135 13.99 -14.22 7.37
N LEU A 136 13.24 -15.16 7.95
CA LEU A 136 13.77 -16.14 8.89
C LEU A 136 14.84 -17.04 8.25
N GLU A 137 14.70 -17.34 6.96
CA GLU A 137 15.65 -18.19 6.24
C GLU A 137 16.75 -17.38 5.54
N LEU A 138 16.41 -16.27 4.93
CA LEU A 138 17.25 -15.53 3.98
C LEU A 138 17.76 -14.19 4.52
N GLY A 139 17.25 -13.73 5.67
CA GLY A 139 17.59 -12.43 6.24
C GLY A 139 17.34 -11.29 5.25
N LEU A 140 18.31 -10.38 5.14
CA LEU A 140 18.24 -9.25 4.20
C LEU A 140 18.34 -9.66 2.72
N ALA A 141 18.62 -10.93 2.40
CA ALA A 141 18.75 -11.39 1.02
C ALA A 141 17.41 -11.66 0.32
N ILE A 142 16.28 -11.60 1.03
CA ILE A 142 14.95 -11.87 0.46
C ILE A 142 14.72 -11.05 -0.81
N VAL A 143 14.01 -11.65 -1.77
CA VAL A 143 13.59 -11.02 -3.03
C VAL A 143 12.07 -11.17 -3.22
N PRO A 144 11.44 -10.42 -4.14
CA PRO A 144 9.98 -10.45 -4.31
C PRO A 144 9.40 -11.85 -4.56
N THR A 145 10.13 -12.71 -5.26
CA THR A 145 9.71 -14.10 -5.54
C THR A 145 9.62 -14.96 -4.28
N ASP A 146 10.42 -14.68 -3.26
CA ASP A 146 10.36 -15.43 -2.00
C ASP A 146 9.06 -15.11 -1.26
N ILE A 147 8.60 -13.87 -1.33
CA ILE A 147 7.28 -13.48 -0.78
C ILE A 147 6.17 -14.24 -1.51
N ILE A 148 6.20 -14.27 -2.86
CA ILE A 148 5.21 -14.99 -3.66
C ILE A 148 5.18 -16.47 -3.29
N HIS A 149 6.33 -17.10 -3.12
CA HIS A 149 6.41 -18.50 -2.69
C HIS A 149 5.82 -18.74 -1.30
N ASN A 150 6.02 -17.80 -0.37
CA ASN A 150 5.57 -17.95 1.01
C ASN A 150 4.10 -17.63 1.23
N ILE A 151 3.46 -16.90 0.31
CA ILE A 151 2.02 -16.65 0.35
C ILE A 151 1.22 -17.96 0.45
N ARG A 152 1.66 -19.03 -0.20
CA ARG A 152 1.02 -20.35 -0.17
C ARG A 152 0.75 -20.90 1.24
N TYR A 153 1.53 -20.51 2.23
CA TYR A 153 1.34 -20.97 3.61
C TYR A 153 0.09 -20.39 4.28
N PHE A 154 -0.47 -19.33 3.73
CA PHE A 154 -1.62 -18.62 4.25
C PHE A 154 -2.90 -18.85 3.43
N LEU A 155 -2.80 -19.42 2.24
CA LEU A 155 -3.91 -19.68 1.31
C LEU A 155 -4.33 -21.17 1.35
N LYS A 156 -4.65 -21.70 2.53
CA LYS A 156 -5.13 -23.07 2.71
C LYS A 156 -6.64 -23.12 2.81
#